data_9d40d96f9d1e2c3c26f54fed7de4b189
#
_entry.id   9d40d96f9d1e2c3c26f54fed7de4b189
#
_cell.length_a   1.000
_cell.length_b   1.000
_cell.length_c   1.000
_cell.angle_alpha   90.00
_cell.angle_beta   90.00
_cell.angle_gamma   90.00
#
_symmetry.space_group_name_H-M   'P 1'
#
loop_
_entity.id
_entity.type
_entity.pdbx_description
1 polymer ?
#
loop_
_entity_poly.entity_id
_entity_poly.type
_entity_poly.pdbx_seq_one_letter_code
_entity_poly.pdbx_strand_id
1 'polypeptide(L)'
;SSVEMFKFFDRNNNTLVLRPDMTPSIARSVAKYYSACEFPLRLSYRGNTFLNNRSYQGKLTEKTEMGAELINDDSPEADAEGIIMMIDCFLAAGLTDFRIDIGQAEFYKGIMGALEASEEVKEQIHEYIENKNALGMEILLSDLSMKDCYRNILLEYNDLYGDVTMLEKAKKLTINPRCQAAIARLEEVYEVLKLYGYE
;
A
#
# COMPACT_ATOMS: atom_id res chain seq x y z
N SER A 1 -9.72 -0.93 9.96
CA SER A 1 -10.33 -1.77 11.00
C SER A 1 -11.79 -1.38 11.22
N SER A 2 -12.69 -2.38 11.46
CA SER A 2 -14.11 -2.11 11.74
C SER A 2 -14.33 -1.35 13.06
N VAL A 3 -13.32 -1.29 13.91
CA VAL A 3 -13.33 -0.58 15.22
C VAL A 3 -13.21 0.93 15.02
N GLU A 4 -12.61 1.36 13.93
CA GLU A 4 -12.34 2.78 13.65
C GLU A 4 -13.45 3.47 12.83
N MET A 5 -14.59 2.82 12.63
CA MET A 5 -15.71 3.39 11.91
C MET A 5 -16.77 3.96 12.86
N PHE A 6 -17.29 5.14 12.55
CA PHE A 6 -18.52 5.64 13.17
C PHE A 6 -19.70 4.84 12.66
N LYS A 7 -20.43 4.18 13.57
CA LYS A 7 -21.60 3.33 13.27
C LYS A 7 -22.84 3.96 13.86
N PHE A 8 -23.94 3.90 13.12
CA PHE A 8 -25.26 4.37 13.57
C PHE A 8 -26.36 3.53 12.89
N PHE A 9 -27.59 3.71 13.32
CA PHE A 9 -28.73 2.96 12.79
C PHE A 9 -29.67 3.90 12.05
N ASP A 10 -30.21 3.43 10.94
CA ASP A 10 -31.31 4.10 10.25
C ASP A 10 -32.67 3.76 10.91
N ARG A 11 -33.75 4.31 10.34
CA ARG A 11 -35.13 4.07 10.87
C ARG A 11 -35.59 2.60 10.69
N ASN A 12 -34.91 1.82 9.87
CA ASN A 12 -35.20 0.42 9.61
C ASN A 12 -34.25 -0.52 10.36
N ASN A 13 -33.49 -0.01 11.34
CA ASN A 13 -32.47 -0.75 12.08
C ASN A 13 -31.32 -1.32 11.22
N ASN A 14 -31.09 -0.77 10.03
CA ASN A 14 -29.88 -1.11 9.30
C ASN A 14 -28.68 -0.39 9.91
N THR A 15 -27.56 -1.11 10.08
CA THR A 15 -26.30 -0.50 10.49
C THR A 15 -25.72 0.29 9.33
N LEU A 16 -25.54 1.58 9.55
CA LEU A 16 -24.86 2.50 8.64
C LEU A 16 -23.51 2.91 9.23
N VAL A 17 -22.60 3.31 8.36
CA VAL A 17 -21.30 3.85 8.75
C VAL A 17 -21.05 5.17 8.03
N LEU A 18 -20.41 6.12 8.73
CA LEU A 18 -19.80 7.25 8.03
C LEU A 18 -18.60 6.71 7.24
N ARG A 19 -18.45 7.19 6.02
CA ARG A 19 -17.38 6.71 5.13
C ARG A 19 -15.99 7.01 5.69
N PRO A 20 -15.16 5.99 5.93
CA PRO A 20 -13.77 6.18 6.37
C PRO A 20 -12.82 6.46 5.21
N ASP A 21 -13.27 6.18 3.97
CA ASP A 21 -12.50 6.25 2.74
C ASP A 21 -13.44 6.50 1.55
N MET A 22 -12.93 7.19 0.52
CA MET A 22 -13.68 7.51 -0.71
C MET A 22 -13.63 6.39 -1.75
N THR A 23 -12.51 5.68 -1.87
CA THR A 23 -12.25 4.65 -2.90
C THR A 23 -13.35 3.58 -3.00
N PRO A 24 -13.89 2.99 -1.89
CA PRO A 24 -14.98 2.02 -2.00
C PRO A 24 -16.26 2.60 -2.61
N SER A 25 -16.55 3.89 -2.38
CA SER A 25 -17.71 4.57 -2.94
C SER A 25 -17.53 4.81 -4.44
N ILE A 26 -16.33 5.16 -4.88
CA ILE A 26 -15.98 5.35 -6.28
C ILE A 26 -16.05 4.02 -7.03
N ALA A 27 -15.42 2.96 -6.50
CA ALA A 27 -15.46 1.63 -7.08
C ALA A 27 -16.90 1.13 -7.27
N ARG A 28 -17.78 1.34 -6.29
CA ARG A 28 -19.20 1.02 -6.42
C ARG A 28 -19.90 1.84 -7.49
N SER A 29 -19.58 3.12 -7.61
CA SER A 29 -20.14 3.99 -8.63
C SER A 29 -19.71 3.57 -10.02
N VAL A 30 -18.43 3.21 -10.20
CA VAL A 30 -17.89 2.70 -11.45
C VAL A 30 -18.59 1.40 -11.85
N ALA A 31 -18.67 0.43 -10.96
CA ALA A 31 -19.35 -0.84 -11.23
C ALA A 31 -20.82 -0.66 -11.60
N LYS A 32 -21.50 0.36 -11.05
CA LYS A 32 -22.92 0.59 -11.27
C LYS A 32 -23.22 1.43 -12.51
N TYR A 33 -22.42 2.45 -12.79
CA TYR A 33 -22.78 3.49 -13.76
C TYR A 33 -21.83 3.59 -14.95
N TYR A 34 -20.63 3.01 -14.86
CA TYR A 34 -19.58 3.14 -15.89
C TYR A 34 -19.20 1.82 -16.56
N SER A 35 -19.99 0.76 -16.35
CA SER A 35 -19.72 -0.57 -16.93
C SER A 35 -19.70 -0.60 -18.47
N ALA A 36 -20.33 0.37 -19.13
CA ALA A 36 -20.37 0.51 -20.58
C ALA A 36 -19.42 1.58 -21.14
N CYS A 37 -18.60 2.19 -20.30
CA CYS A 37 -17.63 3.22 -20.72
C CYS A 37 -16.35 2.59 -21.26
N GLU A 38 -15.62 3.37 -22.05
CA GLU A 38 -14.28 3.02 -22.47
C GLU A 38 -13.31 3.15 -21.27
N PHE A 39 -12.39 2.22 -21.14
CA PHE A 39 -11.35 2.21 -20.12
C PHE A 39 -9.98 2.58 -20.75
N PRO A 40 -9.01 3.08 -19.95
CA PRO A 40 -9.06 3.30 -18.50
C PRO A 40 -9.89 4.54 -18.12
N LEU A 41 -10.51 4.49 -16.93
CA LEU A 41 -11.22 5.64 -16.36
C LEU A 41 -10.29 6.42 -15.42
N ARG A 42 -10.27 7.75 -15.58
CA ARG A 42 -9.60 8.69 -14.70
C ARG A 42 -10.64 9.53 -13.98
N LEU A 43 -10.76 9.32 -12.68
CA LEU A 43 -11.74 10.02 -11.85
C LEU A 43 -10.99 10.77 -10.73
N SER A 44 -11.49 11.93 -10.37
CA SER A 44 -11.02 12.66 -9.21
C SER A 44 -12.16 12.92 -8.23
N TYR A 45 -11.83 13.05 -6.98
CA TYR A 45 -12.80 13.33 -5.94
C TYR A 45 -12.30 14.37 -4.94
N ARG A 46 -13.26 15.01 -4.28
CA ARG A 46 -13.06 15.78 -3.06
C ARG A 46 -14.23 15.49 -2.13
N GLY A 47 -13.94 15.13 -0.90
CA GLY A 47 -14.99 14.83 0.07
C GLY A 47 -14.47 14.66 1.49
N ASN A 48 -15.38 14.58 2.45
CA ASN A 48 -15.03 14.35 3.82
C ASN A 48 -15.04 12.86 4.15
N THR A 49 -14.02 12.42 4.88
CA THR A 49 -13.89 11.10 5.48
C THR A 49 -13.92 11.19 6.99
N PHE A 50 -14.33 10.11 7.65
CA PHE A 50 -14.62 10.10 9.08
C PHE A 50 -13.97 8.88 9.73
N LEU A 51 -13.05 9.14 10.69
CA LEU A 51 -12.37 8.10 11.46
C LEU A 51 -12.66 8.26 12.94
N ASN A 52 -13.13 7.19 13.57
CA ASN A 52 -13.38 7.15 15.01
C ASN A 52 -12.07 6.93 15.77
N ASN A 53 -11.22 7.93 15.75
CA ASN A 53 -9.94 7.92 16.43
C ASN A 53 -10.12 7.92 17.96
N ARG A 54 -9.17 7.35 18.68
CA ARG A 54 -9.12 7.47 20.13
C ARG A 54 -8.99 8.95 20.52
N SER A 55 -9.72 9.35 21.55
CA SER A 55 -9.66 10.72 22.09
C SER A 55 -8.24 11.08 22.54
N TYR A 56 -7.93 12.37 22.51
CA TYR A 56 -6.67 12.96 23.02
C TYR A 56 -5.39 12.60 22.26
N GLN A 57 -5.47 12.10 21.02
CA GLN A 57 -4.28 11.83 20.18
C GLN A 57 -3.98 12.94 19.18
N GLY A 58 -4.68 14.07 19.21
CA GLY A 58 -4.52 15.17 18.24
C GLY A 58 -4.97 14.83 16.81
N LYS A 59 -5.55 13.64 16.58
CA LYS A 59 -6.05 13.21 15.27
C LYS A 59 -7.45 13.76 15.03
N LEU A 60 -7.65 14.35 13.86
CA LEU A 60 -8.98 14.80 13.43
C LEU A 60 -9.87 13.59 13.15
N THR A 61 -11.12 13.66 13.60
CA THR A 61 -12.16 12.65 13.34
C THR A 61 -12.83 12.85 11.98
N GLU A 62 -12.79 14.06 11.46
CA GLU A 62 -13.25 14.43 10.12
C GLU A 62 -12.10 15.09 9.35
N LYS A 63 -11.90 14.68 8.11
CA LYS A 63 -10.92 15.25 7.19
C LYS A 63 -11.55 15.49 5.85
N THR A 64 -11.18 16.58 5.18
CA THR A 64 -11.44 16.75 3.75
C THR A 64 -10.27 16.14 2.98
N GLU A 65 -10.57 15.20 2.12
CA GLU A 65 -9.59 14.51 1.26
C GLU A 65 -9.86 14.84 -0.19
N MET A 66 -8.77 14.92 -0.96
CA MET A 66 -8.79 14.95 -2.43
C MET A 66 -8.00 13.74 -2.91
N GLY A 67 -8.44 13.16 -4.01
CA GLY A 67 -7.74 12.06 -4.62
C GLY A 67 -8.15 11.84 -6.06
N ALA A 68 -7.46 10.91 -6.70
CA ALA A 68 -7.77 10.42 -8.03
C ALA A 68 -7.72 8.90 -8.07
N GLU A 69 -8.51 8.35 -8.96
CA GLU A 69 -8.58 6.91 -9.20
C GLU A 69 -8.37 6.68 -10.71
N LEU A 70 -7.37 5.88 -11.04
CA LEU A 70 -7.17 5.34 -12.36
C LEU A 70 -7.65 3.88 -12.33
N ILE A 71 -8.62 3.55 -13.16
CA ILE A 71 -9.35 2.28 -13.08
C ILE A 71 -9.19 1.50 -14.37
N ASN A 72 -8.86 0.21 -14.21
CA ASN A 72 -8.71 -0.77 -15.29
C ASN A 72 -7.52 -0.47 -16.21
N ASP A 73 -6.39 -0.11 -15.61
CA ASP A 73 -5.10 -0.07 -16.26
C ASP A 73 -4.07 -0.66 -15.27
N ASP A 74 -3.42 -1.75 -15.66
CA ASP A 74 -2.44 -2.50 -14.86
C ASP A 74 -1.03 -2.34 -15.46
N SER A 75 -0.77 -1.21 -16.11
CA SER A 75 0.55 -0.90 -16.69
C SER A 75 1.48 -0.22 -15.69
N PRO A 76 2.81 -0.33 -15.85
CA PRO A 76 3.77 0.48 -15.10
C PRO A 76 3.58 1.97 -15.32
N GLU A 77 3.13 2.35 -16.50
CA GLU A 77 2.80 3.73 -16.88
C GLU A 77 1.65 4.28 -16.05
N ALA A 78 0.63 3.46 -15.75
CA ALA A 78 -0.48 3.86 -14.89
C ALA A 78 -0.05 4.09 -13.44
N ASP A 79 0.83 3.25 -12.90
CA ASP A 79 1.42 3.46 -11.57
C ASP A 79 2.26 4.74 -11.54
N ALA A 80 3.09 4.95 -12.57
CA ALA A 80 3.92 6.15 -12.69
C ALA A 80 3.05 7.41 -12.86
N GLU A 81 1.95 7.37 -13.64
CA GLU A 81 1.01 8.49 -13.79
C GLU A 81 0.47 8.95 -12.43
N GLY A 82 0.07 7.99 -11.58
CA GLY A 82 -0.41 8.30 -10.23
C GLY A 82 0.65 8.99 -9.35
N ILE A 83 1.91 8.53 -9.43
CA ILE A 83 3.04 9.11 -8.70
C ILE A 83 3.35 10.51 -9.21
N ILE A 84 3.45 10.70 -10.53
CA ILE A 84 3.75 11.98 -11.16
C ILE A 84 2.67 13.00 -10.81
N MET A 85 1.38 12.61 -10.88
CA MET A 85 0.27 13.49 -10.50
C MET A 85 0.39 13.93 -9.03
N MET A 86 0.80 13.05 -8.12
CA MET A 86 1.03 13.40 -6.72
C MET A 86 2.18 14.41 -6.57
N ILE A 87 3.29 14.21 -7.28
CA ILE A 87 4.43 15.12 -7.31
C ILE A 87 3.98 16.52 -7.79
N ASP A 88 3.27 16.56 -8.91
CA ASP A 88 2.77 17.81 -9.49
C ASP A 88 1.81 18.55 -8.54
N CYS A 89 0.94 17.83 -7.84
CA CYS A 89 0.06 18.41 -6.83
C CYS A 89 0.85 19.03 -5.66
N PHE A 90 1.90 18.38 -5.18
CA PHE A 90 2.73 18.91 -4.10
C PHE A 90 3.51 20.15 -4.55
N LEU A 91 4.11 20.10 -5.73
CA LEU A 91 4.82 21.25 -6.30
C LEU A 91 3.88 22.44 -6.53
N ALA A 92 2.68 22.21 -7.07
CA ALA A 92 1.65 23.22 -7.25
C ALA A 92 1.16 23.82 -5.92
N ALA A 93 1.18 23.04 -4.84
CA ALA A 93 0.87 23.53 -3.49
C ALA A 93 2.04 24.28 -2.82
N GLY A 94 3.21 24.36 -3.47
CA GLY A 94 4.41 25.03 -2.95
C GLY A 94 5.28 24.16 -2.05
N LEU A 95 5.00 22.85 -1.97
CA LEU A 95 5.84 21.89 -1.26
C LEU A 95 6.96 21.43 -2.20
N THR A 96 8.21 21.81 -1.90
CA THR A 96 9.37 21.54 -2.76
C THR A 96 10.39 20.59 -2.14
N ASP A 97 10.27 20.33 -0.84
CA ASP A 97 11.12 19.39 -0.10
C ASP A 97 10.28 18.23 0.45
N PHE A 98 10.25 17.15 -0.30
CA PHE A 98 9.52 15.93 0.06
C PHE A 98 10.18 14.71 -0.58
N ARG A 99 9.85 13.54 -0.05
CA ARG A 99 10.25 12.25 -0.58
C ARG A 99 9.03 11.37 -0.78
N ILE A 100 9.03 10.60 -1.85
CA ILE A 100 8.03 9.58 -2.13
C ILE A 100 8.67 8.22 -2.01
N ASP A 101 8.14 7.41 -1.10
CA ASP A 101 8.57 6.02 -0.92
C ASP A 101 7.61 5.12 -1.70
N ILE A 102 8.17 4.28 -2.58
CA ILE A 102 7.41 3.39 -3.45
C ILE A 102 7.61 1.95 -2.97
N GLY A 103 6.54 1.21 -2.84
CA GLY A 103 6.58 -0.20 -2.43
C GLY A 103 5.61 -1.06 -3.23
N GLN A 104 5.86 -2.39 -3.25
CA GLN A 104 5.01 -3.35 -3.95
C GLN A 104 4.54 -4.44 -2.99
N ALA A 105 3.23 -4.46 -2.73
CA ALA A 105 2.61 -5.39 -1.78
C ALA A 105 2.78 -6.86 -2.17
N GLU A 106 2.93 -7.17 -3.47
CA GLU A 106 3.10 -8.53 -3.95
C GLU A 106 4.44 -9.14 -3.52
N PHE A 107 5.45 -8.30 -3.22
CA PHE A 107 6.70 -8.77 -2.65
C PHE A 107 6.48 -9.41 -1.27
N TYR A 108 5.79 -8.69 -0.38
CA TYR A 108 5.40 -9.21 0.94
C TYR A 108 4.52 -10.44 0.83
N LYS A 109 3.47 -10.40 0.00
CA LYS A 109 2.55 -11.52 -0.21
C LYS A 109 3.26 -12.73 -0.80
N GLY A 110 4.29 -12.54 -1.62
CA GLY A 110 5.11 -13.63 -2.16
C GLY A 110 5.88 -14.35 -1.06
N ILE A 111 6.45 -13.62 -0.11
CA ILE A 111 7.13 -14.20 1.06
C ILE A 111 6.11 -14.93 1.95
N MET A 112 5.04 -14.25 2.37
CA MET A 112 4.03 -14.81 3.28
C MET A 112 3.31 -16.04 2.69
N GLY A 113 3.05 -16.05 1.39
CA GLY A 113 2.42 -17.18 0.70
C GLY A 113 3.31 -18.42 0.58
N ALA A 114 4.63 -18.24 0.68
CA ALA A 114 5.60 -19.33 0.64
C ALA A 114 5.99 -19.85 2.03
N LEU A 115 5.58 -19.16 3.08
CA LEU A 115 5.81 -19.60 4.47
C LEU A 115 4.79 -20.66 4.89
N GLU A 116 5.29 -21.82 5.27
CA GLU A 116 4.51 -22.88 5.93
C GLU A 116 4.37 -22.57 7.42
N ALA A 117 3.59 -21.52 7.76
CA ALA A 117 3.37 -21.04 9.11
C ALA A 117 1.87 -20.79 9.34
N SER A 118 1.44 -20.82 10.61
CA SER A 118 0.04 -20.50 10.96
C SER A 118 -0.26 -19.02 10.68
N GLU A 119 -1.54 -18.68 10.55
CA GLU A 119 -1.94 -17.28 10.31
C GLU A 119 -1.56 -16.36 11.48
N GLU A 120 -1.57 -16.89 12.72
CA GLU A 120 -1.14 -16.14 13.91
C GLU A 120 0.34 -15.76 13.83
N VAL A 121 1.19 -16.68 13.34
CA VAL A 121 2.62 -16.40 13.13
C VAL A 121 2.81 -15.38 12.01
N LYS A 122 2.04 -15.45 10.93
CA LYS A 122 2.10 -14.49 9.83
C LYS A 122 1.64 -13.09 10.28
N GLU A 123 0.60 -13.00 11.11
CA GLU A 123 0.17 -11.73 11.71
C GLU A 123 1.25 -11.15 12.62
N GLN A 124 1.93 -11.98 13.40
CA GLN A 124 3.02 -11.57 14.27
C GLN A 124 4.22 -11.06 13.48
N ILE A 125 4.59 -11.73 12.38
CA ILE A 125 5.61 -11.25 11.44
C ILE A 125 5.21 -9.89 10.87
N HIS A 126 3.96 -9.72 10.46
CA HIS A 126 3.44 -8.45 9.94
C HIS A 126 3.56 -7.32 10.98
N GLU A 127 3.16 -7.59 12.22
CA GLU A 127 3.27 -6.63 13.32
C GLU A 127 4.74 -6.23 13.58
N TYR A 128 5.68 -7.18 13.53
CA TYR A 128 7.10 -6.89 13.72
C TYR A 128 7.69 -6.05 12.58
N ILE A 129 7.25 -6.29 11.34
CA ILE A 129 7.64 -5.46 10.19
C ILE A 129 7.11 -4.03 10.35
N GLU A 130 5.81 -3.86 10.65
CA GLU A 130 5.19 -2.54 10.82
C GLU A 130 5.82 -1.73 11.96
N ASN A 131 6.15 -2.39 13.07
CA ASN A 131 6.75 -1.76 14.23
C ASN A 131 8.29 -1.68 14.16
N LYS A 132 8.90 -2.16 13.07
CA LYS A 132 10.36 -2.27 12.90
C LYS A 132 11.04 -2.98 14.06
N ASN A 133 10.39 -4.03 14.60
CA ASN A 133 10.87 -4.80 15.73
C ASN A 133 11.81 -5.93 15.27
N ALA A 134 13.06 -5.58 14.97
CA ALA A 134 14.06 -6.54 14.49
C ALA A 134 14.35 -7.63 15.52
N LEU A 135 14.44 -7.30 16.80
CA LEU A 135 14.72 -8.29 17.86
C LEU A 135 13.58 -9.30 18.01
N GLY A 136 12.33 -8.82 17.99
CA GLY A 136 11.15 -9.71 18.06
C GLY A 136 11.10 -10.64 16.83
N MET A 137 11.42 -10.11 15.66
CA MET A 137 11.54 -10.89 14.42
C MET A 137 12.60 -11.99 14.55
N GLU A 138 13.81 -11.66 15.01
CA GLU A 138 14.90 -12.63 15.16
C GLU A 138 14.52 -13.76 16.11
N ILE A 139 13.96 -13.44 17.27
CA ILE A 139 13.49 -14.44 18.26
C ILE A 139 12.42 -15.34 17.64
N LEU A 140 11.38 -14.77 17.02
CA LEU A 140 10.31 -15.55 16.40
C LEU A 140 10.84 -16.49 15.32
N LEU A 141 11.71 -16.01 14.44
CA LEU A 141 12.27 -16.78 13.35
C LEU A 141 13.24 -17.87 13.83
N SER A 142 13.90 -17.72 15.01
CA SER A 142 14.76 -18.76 15.57
C SER A 142 13.99 -20.01 15.97
N ASP A 143 12.74 -19.85 16.40
CA ASP A 143 11.88 -20.95 16.86
C ASP A 143 11.12 -21.62 15.71
N LEU A 144 11.16 -21.04 14.51
CA LEU A 144 10.43 -21.55 13.34
C LEU A 144 11.33 -22.41 12.44
N SER A 145 10.80 -23.57 12.05
CA SER A 145 11.41 -24.37 10.98
C SER A 145 11.04 -23.79 9.62
N MET A 146 12.00 -23.13 8.97
CA MET A 146 11.81 -22.54 7.64
C MET A 146 13.08 -22.60 6.81
N LYS A 147 12.94 -22.41 5.49
CA LYS A 147 14.10 -22.32 4.59
C LYS A 147 14.91 -21.04 4.87
N ASP A 148 16.22 -21.16 4.86
CA ASP A 148 17.14 -20.04 5.16
C ASP A 148 16.90 -18.82 4.25
N CYS A 149 16.51 -19.01 3.00
CA CYS A 149 16.21 -17.91 2.09
C CYS A 149 15.05 -17.02 2.59
N TYR A 150 14.02 -17.62 3.18
CA TYR A 150 12.91 -16.84 3.75
C TYR A 150 13.27 -16.21 5.10
N ARG A 151 14.07 -16.91 5.89
CA ARG A 151 14.60 -16.37 7.15
C ARG A 151 15.43 -15.11 6.87
N ASN A 152 16.37 -15.19 5.96
CA ASN A 152 17.28 -14.08 5.63
C ASN A 152 16.51 -12.87 5.09
N ILE A 153 15.54 -13.08 4.19
CA ILE A 153 14.76 -11.97 3.65
C ILE A 153 13.88 -11.29 4.72
N LEU A 154 13.33 -12.04 5.69
CA LEU A 154 12.55 -11.47 6.77
C LEU A 154 13.41 -10.69 7.76
N LEU A 155 14.61 -11.15 8.05
CA LEU A 155 15.56 -10.44 8.89
C LEU A 155 16.03 -9.12 8.26
N GLU A 156 16.22 -9.12 6.93
CA GLU A 156 16.65 -7.94 6.17
C GLU A 156 15.48 -7.09 5.63
N TYR A 157 14.23 -7.47 5.90
CA TYR A 157 13.06 -6.83 5.26
C TYR A 157 13.00 -5.31 5.49
N ASN A 158 13.26 -4.88 6.71
CA ASN A 158 13.26 -3.47 7.08
C ASN A 158 14.48 -2.70 6.57
N ASP A 159 15.51 -3.41 6.12
CA ASP A 159 16.73 -2.84 5.51
C ASP A 159 16.64 -2.77 3.99
N LEU A 160 15.56 -3.32 3.39
CA LEU A 160 15.22 -3.15 1.99
C LEU A 160 14.54 -1.80 1.74
N TYR A 161 15.17 -0.75 2.22
CA TYR A 161 14.71 0.62 2.13
C TYR A 161 15.88 1.53 1.71
N GLY A 162 15.66 2.35 0.69
CA GLY A 162 16.71 3.23 0.17
C GLY A 162 16.43 3.64 -1.28
N ASP A 163 17.48 3.83 -2.03
CA ASP A 163 17.40 4.16 -3.45
C ASP A 163 17.19 2.90 -4.33
N VAL A 164 17.21 3.08 -5.63
CA VAL A 164 16.96 2.02 -6.62
C VAL A 164 17.94 0.83 -6.48
N THR A 165 19.10 1.01 -5.85
CA THR A 165 20.07 -0.08 -5.64
C THR A 165 19.53 -1.15 -4.70
N MET A 166 18.53 -0.81 -3.88
CA MET A 166 17.85 -1.78 -3.01
C MET A 166 17.06 -2.83 -3.79
N LEU A 167 16.62 -2.53 -5.01
CA LEU A 167 15.93 -3.50 -5.88
C LEU A 167 16.90 -4.64 -6.26
N GLU A 168 18.16 -4.32 -6.57
CA GLU A 168 19.20 -5.32 -6.84
C GLU A 168 19.53 -6.16 -5.61
N LYS A 169 19.52 -5.57 -4.41
CA LYS A 169 19.67 -6.32 -3.16
C LYS A 169 18.50 -7.26 -2.96
N ALA A 170 17.26 -6.78 -3.13
CA ALA A 170 16.05 -7.58 -3.00
C ALA A 170 16.02 -8.77 -3.98
N LYS A 171 16.44 -8.58 -5.23
CA LYS A 171 16.54 -9.65 -6.22
C LYS A 171 17.45 -10.79 -5.77
N LYS A 172 18.55 -10.47 -5.12
CA LYS A 172 19.52 -11.47 -4.65
C LYS A 172 19.02 -12.26 -3.44
N LEU A 173 18.14 -11.67 -2.64
CA LEU A 173 17.62 -12.29 -1.42
C LEU A 173 16.52 -13.32 -1.69
N THR A 174 15.86 -13.28 -2.84
CA THR A 174 14.73 -14.17 -3.11
C THR A 174 14.75 -14.76 -4.51
N ILE A 175 14.38 -16.04 -4.59
CA ILE A 175 14.12 -16.76 -5.85
C ILE A 175 12.61 -16.95 -6.07
N ASN A 176 11.76 -16.40 -5.18
CA ASN A 176 10.31 -16.55 -5.31
C ASN A 176 9.79 -15.78 -6.54
N PRO A 177 9.12 -16.45 -7.50
CA PRO A 177 8.68 -15.81 -8.75
C PRO A 177 7.77 -14.59 -8.53
N ARG A 178 6.90 -14.63 -7.51
CA ARG A 178 6.00 -13.52 -7.16
C ARG A 178 6.78 -12.31 -6.66
N CYS A 179 7.81 -12.56 -5.83
CA CYS A 179 8.68 -11.49 -5.35
C CYS A 179 9.52 -10.91 -6.51
N GLN A 180 10.04 -11.75 -7.42
CA GLN A 180 10.79 -11.29 -8.58
C GLN A 180 9.94 -10.43 -9.51
N ALA A 181 8.67 -10.83 -9.76
CA ALA A 181 7.73 -10.04 -10.55
C ALA A 181 7.41 -8.70 -9.90
N ALA A 182 7.26 -8.67 -8.56
CA ALA A 182 7.04 -7.44 -7.81
C ALA A 182 8.22 -6.46 -7.91
N ILE A 183 9.45 -6.97 -7.86
CA ILE A 183 10.67 -6.16 -8.04
C ILE A 183 10.76 -5.63 -9.47
N ALA A 184 10.53 -6.49 -10.47
CA ALA A 184 10.54 -6.09 -11.88
C ALA A 184 9.53 -4.96 -12.14
N ARG A 185 8.32 -5.05 -11.55
CA ARG A 185 7.32 -3.99 -11.64
C ARG A 185 7.82 -2.66 -11.08
N LEU A 186 8.51 -2.67 -9.93
CA LEU A 186 9.07 -1.44 -9.36
C LEU A 186 10.15 -0.84 -10.26
N GLU A 187 10.98 -1.67 -10.91
CA GLU A 187 11.98 -1.19 -11.87
C GLU A 187 11.34 -0.56 -13.10
N GLU A 188 10.30 -1.20 -13.65
CA GLU A 188 9.56 -0.66 -14.79
C GLU A 188 8.95 0.71 -14.45
N VAL A 189 8.29 0.84 -13.28
CA VAL A 189 7.75 2.12 -12.80
C VAL A 189 8.86 3.16 -12.63
N TYR A 190 10.00 2.79 -12.05
CA TYR A 190 11.13 3.71 -11.88
C TYR A 190 11.69 4.19 -13.22
N GLU A 191 11.84 3.30 -14.21
CA GLU A 191 12.30 3.71 -15.55
C GLU A 191 11.32 4.69 -16.21
N VAL A 192 10.01 4.50 -16.03
CA VAL A 192 9.02 5.48 -16.52
C VAL A 192 9.19 6.83 -15.81
N LEU A 193 9.34 6.84 -14.48
CA LEU A 193 9.55 8.08 -13.70
C LEU A 193 10.80 8.84 -14.17
N LYS A 194 11.89 8.14 -14.50
CA LYS A 194 13.12 8.74 -15.05
C LYS A 194 12.87 9.45 -16.39
N LEU A 195 12.00 8.92 -17.26
CA LEU A 195 11.65 9.59 -18.52
C LEU A 195 10.98 10.95 -18.29
N TYR A 196 10.32 11.12 -17.13
CA TYR A 196 9.72 12.38 -16.70
C TYR A 196 10.65 13.26 -15.87
N GLY A 197 11.90 12.82 -15.65
CA GLY A 197 12.93 13.58 -14.93
C GLY A 197 12.85 13.44 -13.40
N TYR A 198 12.20 12.42 -12.91
CA TYR A 198 12.15 12.09 -11.47
C TYR A 198 13.09 10.93 -11.16
N GLU A 199 14.04 11.14 -10.25
CA GLU A 199 15.05 10.17 -9.81
C GLU A 199 15.05 10.03 -8.27
#